data_e62886096791414d3843605bc56fe3dc
#
_entry.id   e62886096791414d3843605bc56fe3dc
#
_cell.length_a   1.000
_cell.length_b   1.000
_cell.length_c   1.000
_cell.angle_alpha   90.00
_cell.angle_beta   90.00
_cell.angle_gamma   90.00
#
_symmetry.space_group_name_H-M   'P 1'
#
loop_
_entity.id
_entity.type
_entity.pdbx_description
1 polymer ?
#
loop_
_entity_poly.entity_id
_entity_poly.type
_entity_poly.pdbx_seq_one_letter_code
_entity_poly.pdbx_strand_id
1 'polypeptide(L)'
;MNILVFTGAGISRESGLKTFRDEDGLWAGCKVESVCSTSAWRNNPELVLDFYNQRRREILEAVPNAAHFAIAELEKNHNVTVVTQNIDNLHERAGSTNVLHLHGEINKKRTDESLYQFYPCEGDINIGDIDPESKGRWQYRPHVVFFGEMPYNYDESVQLSKDCNVLVIIGTSLQVSPASNIARKTRASRTFIIDPNPDKNIVRKLKYRTEVKIFAENAGNGVPKVCKHIIELNK
;
A
#
# COMPACT_ATOMS: atom_id res chain seq x y z
N MET A 1 -23.12 0.39 -1.28
CA MET A 1 -22.45 0.33 0.04
C MET A 1 -21.13 1.08 -0.04
N ASN A 2 -20.65 1.59 1.10
CA ASN A 2 -19.28 2.11 1.22
C ASN A 2 -18.36 0.95 1.58
N ILE A 3 -17.36 0.68 0.75
CA ILE A 3 -16.41 -0.41 0.93
C ILE A 3 -15.00 0.18 1.05
N LEU A 4 -14.32 -0.16 2.13
CA LEU A 4 -12.91 0.14 2.29
C LEU A 4 -12.08 -1.10 1.97
N VAL A 5 -11.20 -1.00 0.99
CA VAL A 5 -10.23 -2.04 0.65
C VAL A 5 -8.87 -1.62 1.17
N PHE A 6 -8.34 -2.35 2.16
CA PHE A 6 -7.06 -2.06 2.78
C PHE A 6 -6.02 -3.07 2.30
N THR A 7 -5.00 -2.62 1.57
CA THR A 7 -4.04 -3.52 0.92
C THR A 7 -2.59 -3.34 1.41
N GLY A 8 -1.83 -4.41 1.36
CA GLY A 8 -0.39 -4.44 1.56
C GLY A 8 0.31 -5.22 0.44
N ALA A 9 1.62 -5.42 0.55
CA ALA A 9 2.47 -5.96 -0.51
C ALA A 9 2.03 -7.34 -1.03
N GLY A 10 1.30 -8.12 -0.22
CA GLY A 10 0.80 -9.43 -0.63
C GLY A 10 -0.15 -9.41 -1.82
N ILE A 11 -0.87 -8.29 -2.08
CA ILE A 11 -1.73 -8.19 -3.26
C ILE A 11 -0.93 -8.13 -4.55
N SER A 12 0.27 -7.54 -4.52
CA SER A 12 1.14 -7.35 -5.69
C SER A 12 2.12 -8.52 -5.92
N ARG A 13 2.11 -9.53 -5.04
CA ARG A 13 3.02 -10.68 -5.14
C ARG A 13 2.83 -11.47 -6.43
N GLU A 14 1.59 -11.73 -6.82
CA GLU A 14 1.26 -12.44 -8.06
C GLU A 14 1.47 -11.59 -9.32
N SER A 15 1.78 -10.31 -9.16
CA SER A 15 2.28 -9.40 -10.20
C SER A 15 3.81 -9.41 -10.32
N GLY A 16 4.51 -10.27 -9.56
CA GLY A 16 5.97 -10.42 -9.59
C GLY A 16 6.72 -9.50 -8.61
N LEU A 17 6.01 -8.67 -7.83
CA LEU A 17 6.66 -7.78 -6.88
C LEU A 17 6.96 -8.49 -5.55
N LYS A 18 8.21 -8.38 -5.09
CA LYS A 18 8.65 -8.95 -3.81
C LYS A 18 7.97 -8.25 -2.64
N THR A 19 7.54 -9.03 -1.66
CA THR A 19 6.94 -8.48 -0.44
C THR A 19 8.01 -8.07 0.57
N PHE A 20 7.61 -7.27 1.56
CA PHE A 20 8.47 -6.80 2.66
C PHE A 20 8.99 -7.94 3.57
N ARG A 21 8.55 -9.18 3.35
CA ARG A 21 8.84 -10.36 4.20
C ARG A 21 9.19 -11.60 3.40
N ASP A 22 9.59 -11.42 2.15
CA ASP A 22 10.17 -12.53 1.39
C ASP A 22 11.55 -12.80 1.99
N GLU A 23 11.82 -14.07 2.30
CA GLU A 23 13.09 -14.67 2.75
C GLU A 23 13.92 -13.83 3.76
N ASP A 24 14.05 -14.32 4.97
CA ASP A 24 14.95 -13.84 6.04
C ASP A 24 14.76 -12.38 6.52
N GLY A 25 13.59 -11.78 6.31
CA GLY A 25 13.30 -10.41 6.75
C GLY A 25 14.00 -9.34 5.90
N LEU A 26 14.48 -9.71 4.71
CA LEU A 26 15.08 -8.80 3.74
C LEU A 26 14.03 -8.34 2.72
N TRP A 27 14.01 -7.05 2.42
CA TRP A 27 13.28 -6.54 1.29
C TRP A 27 14.20 -6.51 0.06
N ALA A 28 13.92 -7.41 -0.88
CA ALA A 28 14.71 -7.53 -2.10
C ALA A 28 16.24 -7.66 -1.85
N GLY A 29 16.62 -8.42 -0.83
CA GLY A 29 18.02 -8.65 -0.49
C GLY A 29 18.68 -7.61 0.42
N CYS A 30 17.96 -6.51 0.75
CA CYS A 30 18.45 -5.46 1.63
C CYS A 30 17.78 -5.50 3.00
N LYS A 31 18.53 -5.18 4.06
CA LYS A 31 17.92 -4.91 5.36
C LYS A 31 17.01 -3.70 5.24
N VAL A 32 15.76 -3.84 5.68
CA VAL A 32 14.73 -2.79 5.53
C VAL A 32 15.20 -1.45 6.11
N GLU A 33 15.82 -1.47 7.29
CA GLU A 33 16.30 -0.28 7.97
C GLU A 33 17.40 0.46 7.20
N SER A 34 18.17 -0.25 6.36
CA SER A 34 19.28 0.34 5.59
C SER A 34 18.82 1.07 4.32
N VAL A 35 17.55 0.90 3.90
CA VAL A 35 17.03 1.52 2.66
C VAL A 35 15.71 2.27 2.87
N CYS A 36 15.00 2.03 3.97
CA CYS A 36 13.66 2.57 4.20
C CYS A 36 13.53 3.47 5.43
N SER A 37 14.64 4.03 5.95
CA SER A 37 14.60 4.89 7.12
C SER A 37 15.15 6.29 6.84
N THR A 38 14.70 7.27 7.61
CA THR A 38 15.27 8.63 7.57
C THR A 38 16.75 8.65 7.90
N SER A 39 17.22 7.71 8.75
CA SER A 39 18.63 7.54 9.06
C SER A 39 19.42 7.02 7.86
N ALA A 40 18.88 6.02 7.14
CA ALA A 40 19.51 5.49 5.93
C ALA A 40 19.66 6.59 4.87
N TRP A 41 18.61 7.37 4.64
CA TRP A 41 18.64 8.50 3.69
C TRP A 41 19.73 9.52 4.03
N ARG A 42 19.88 9.88 5.29
CA ARG A 42 20.91 10.85 5.72
C ARG A 42 22.32 10.32 5.64
N ASN A 43 22.53 9.03 5.92
CA ASN A 43 23.85 8.44 6.04
C ASN A 43 24.38 7.82 4.74
N ASN A 44 23.48 7.33 3.89
CA ASN A 44 23.83 6.69 2.63
C ASN A 44 22.73 6.91 1.57
N PRO A 45 22.55 8.14 1.10
CA PRO A 45 21.51 8.46 0.13
C PRO A 45 21.68 7.73 -1.19
N GLU A 46 22.91 7.45 -1.62
CA GLU A 46 23.23 6.72 -2.85
C GLU A 46 22.62 5.30 -2.81
N LEU A 47 22.88 4.54 -1.74
CA LEU A 47 22.28 3.21 -1.55
C LEU A 47 20.76 3.25 -1.58
N VAL A 48 20.16 4.27 -0.95
CA VAL A 48 18.70 4.45 -0.91
C VAL A 48 18.17 4.73 -2.32
N LEU A 49 18.82 5.63 -3.07
CA LEU A 49 18.42 5.95 -4.44
C LEU A 49 18.53 4.72 -5.35
N ASP A 50 19.64 4.01 -5.32
CA ASP A 50 19.85 2.79 -6.12
C ASP A 50 18.76 1.75 -5.84
N PHE A 51 18.47 1.52 -4.56
CA PHE A 51 17.43 0.59 -4.16
C PHE A 51 16.07 0.98 -4.74
N TYR A 52 15.63 2.25 -4.57
CA TYR A 52 14.33 2.68 -5.06
C TYR A 52 14.28 2.85 -6.57
N ASN A 53 15.38 3.16 -7.24
CA ASN A 53 15.47 3.17 -8.70
C ASN A 53 15.23 1.75 -9.25
N GLN A 54 15.85 0.73 -8.65
CA GLN A 54 15.60 -0.65 -9.02
C GLN A 54 14.14 -1.04 -8.77
N ARG A 55 13.55 -0.68 -7.62
CA ARG A 55 12.11 -0.94 -7.34
C ARG A 55 11.21 -0.25 -8.35
N ARG A 56 11.54 0.98 -8.77
CA ARG A 56 10.75 1.70 -9.78
C ARG A 56 10.74 0.95 -11.10
N ARG A 57 11.88 0.50 -11.57
CA ARG A 57 11.97 -0.31 -12.81
C ARG A 57 11.14 -1.58 -12.73
N GLU A 58 11.25 -2.33 -11.64
CA GLU A 58 10.45 -3.55 -11.43
C GLU A 58 8.94 -3.28 -11.39
N ILE A 59 8.52 -2.20 -10.74
CA ILE A 59 7.10 -1.80 -10.66
C ILE A 59 6.56 -1.36 -12.02
N LEU A 60 7.36 -0.66 -12.84
CA LEU A 60 6.96 -0.26 -14.19
C LEU A 60 6.74 -1.48 -15.11
N GLU A 61 7.52 -2.54 -14.97
CA GLU A 61 7.37 -3.78 -15.73
C GLU A 61 6.23 -4.68 -15.22
N ALA A 62 5.89 -4.59 -13.92
CA ALA A 62 4.83 -5.39 -13.34
C ALA A 62 3.46 -5.06 -13.95
N VAL A 63 2.57 -6.05 -14.01
CA VAL A 63 1.20 -5.88 -14.49
C VAL A 63 0.19 -6.17 -13.38
N PRO A 64 -0.96 -5.47 -13.34
CA PRO A 64 -2.02 -5.78 -12.40
C PRO A 64 -2.46 -7.24 -12.54
N ASN A 65 -2.79 -7.88 -11.43
CA ASN A 65 -3.31 -9.25 -11.40
C ASN A 65 -4.83 -9.28 -11.15
N ALA A 66 -5.40 -10.47 -11.12
CA ALA A 66 -6.84 -10.69 -10.97
C ALA A 66 -7.45 -9.99 -9.74
N ALA A 67 -6.68 -9.83 -8.64
CA ALA A 67 -7.15 -9.13 -7.45
C ALA A 67 -7.38 -7.63 -7.71
N HIS A 68 -6.44 -6.97 -8.38
CA HIS A 68 -6.54 -5.56 -8.73
C HIS A 68 -7.74 -5.30 -9.63
N PHE A 69 -7.92 -6.10 -10.69
CA PHE A 69 -9.06 -5.97 -11.60
C PHE A 69 -10.40 -6.24 -10.91
N ALA A 70 -10.48 -7.22 -10.01
CA ALA A 70 -11.70 -7.50 -9.26
C ALA A 70 -12.12 -6.34 -8.34
N ILE A 71 -11.16 -5.63 -7.74
CA ILE A 71 -11.43 -4.44 -6.92
C ILE A 71 -11.95 -3.30 -7.80
N ALA A 72 -11.32 -3.04 -8.94
CA ALA A 72 -11.77 -2.01 -9.88
C ALA A 72 -13.20 -2.31 -10.41
N GLU A 73 -13.50 -3.58 -10.71
CA GLU A 73 -14.84 -4.00 -11.15
C GLU A 73 -15.92 -3.77 -10.06
N LEU A 74 -15.55 -3.87 -8.77
CA LEU A 74 -16.45 -3.64 -7.65
C LEU A 74 -16.96 -2.19 -7.59
N GLU A 75 -16.20 -1.22 -8.12
CA GLU A 75 -16.58 0.19 -8.20
C GLU A 75 -17.80 0.43 -9.07
N LYS A 76 -18.14 -0.46 -10.00
CA LYS A 76 -19.34 -0.34 -10.84
C LYS A 76 -20.65 -0.39 -10.04
N ASN A 77 -20.63 -1.03 -8.87
CA ASN A 77 -21.82 -1.29 -8.06
C ASN A 77 -21.75 -0.67 -6.67
N HIS A 78 -20.57 -0.22 -6.26
CA HIS A 78 -20.33 0.25 -4.89
C HIS A 78 -19.42 1.47 -4.85
N ASN A 79 -19.51 2.25 -3.78
CA ASN A 79 -18.53 3.28 -3.48
C ASN A 79 -17.33 2.61 -2.80
N VAL A 80 -16.26 2.40 -3.57
CA VAL A 80 -15.05 1.71 -3.12
C VAL A 80 -13.94 2.73 -2.93
N THR A 81 -13.27 2.68 -1.80
CA THR A 81 -12.02 3.39 -1.57
C THR A 81 -10.93 2.37 -1.27
N VAL A 82 -9.86 2.42 -2.02
CA VAL A 82 -8.64 1.64 -1.76
C VAL A 82 -7.70 2.46 -0.89
N VAL A 83 -7.31 1.91 0.26
CA VAL A 83 -6.24 2.46 1.10
C VAL A 83 -5.08 1.47 1.04
N THR A 84 -4.00 1.85 0.37
CA THR A 84 -2.87 0.96 0.14
C THR A 84 -1.61 1.37 0.91
N GLN A 85 -0.91 0.36 1.44
CA GLN A 85 0.44 0.51 1.98
C GLN A 85 1.50 0.40 0.88
N ASN A 86 1.10 -0.01 -0.32
CA ASN A 86 2.02 -0.19 -1.44
C ASN A 86 2.40 1.14 -2.08
N ILE A 87 3.59 1.16 -2.64
CA ILE A 87 4.13 2.30 -3.41
C ILE A 87 3.97 2.11 -4.92
N ASP A 88 3.46 0.96 -5.36
CA ASP A 88 3.13 0.67 -6.77
C ASP A 88 1.79 1.31 -7.16
N ASN A 89 1.54 1.45 -8.45
CA ASN A 89 0.33 2.00 -9.05
C ASN A 89 -0.55 0.93 -9.71
N LEU A 90 -0.49 -0.32 -9.25
CA LEU A 90 -1.20 -1.43 -9.88
C LEU A 90 -2.72 -1.32 -9.71
N HIS A 91 -3.20 -0.69 -8.63
CA HIS A 91 -4.63 -0.42 -8.46
C HIS A 91 -5.17 0.52 -9.53
N GLU A 92 -4.50 1.66 -9.76
CA GLU A 92 -4.87 2.64 -10.78
C GLU A 92 -4.77 2.05 -12.19
N ARG A 93 -3.70 1.28 -12.45
CA ARG A 93 -3.51 0.61 -13.74
C ARG A 93 -4.54 -0.49 -14.01
N ALA A 94 -5.15 -1.03 -12.96
CA ALA A 94 -6.29 -1.94 -13.07
C ALA A 94 -7.64 -1.23 -13.26
N GLY A 95 -7.68 0.10 -13.07
CA GLY A 95 -8.87 0.92 -13.23
C GLY A 95 -9.54 1.39 -11.95
N SER A 96 -8.95 1.16 -10.77
CA SER A 96 -9.45 1.75 -9.52
C SER A 96 -9.32 3.28 -9.55
N THR A 97 -10.39 3.99 -9.19
CA THR A 97 -10.48 5.46 -9.34
C THR A 97 -10.26 6.23 -8.05
N ASN A 98 -10.42 5.59 -6.90
CA ASN A 98 -10.26 6.21 -5.60
C ASN A 98 -9.25 5.43 -4.76
N VAL A 99 -7.96 5.81 -4.87
CA VAL A 99 -6.83 5.14 -4.23
C VAL A 99 -6.07 6.13 -3.35
N LEU A 100 -5.92 5.80 -2.06
CA LEU A 100 -5.14 6.56 -1.09
C LEU A 100 -3.87 5.78 -0.74
N HIS A 101 -2.72 6.32 -1.12
CA HIS A 101 -1.42 5.77 -0.80
C HIS A 101 -0.94 6.25 0.58
N LEU A 102 -0.76 5.31 1.51
CA LEU A 102 -0.26 5.62 2.86
C LEU A 102 1.25 5.84 2.88
N HIS A 103 1.98 5.14 2.04
CA HIS A 103 3.44 5.18 2.05
C HIS A 103 4.03 5.90 0.83
N GLY A 104 3.21 6.68 0.12
CA GLY A 104 3.64 7.41 -1.08
C GLY A 104 3.63 6.54 -2.33
N GLU A 105 4.25 7.05 -3.38
CA GLU A 105 4.20 6.49 -4.74
C GLU A 105 5.58 6.53 -5.39
N ILE A 106 6.03 5.40 -5.93
CA ILE A 106 7.37 5.26 -6.51
C ILE A 106 7.56 6.02 -7.82
N ASN A 107 6.46 6.26 -8.55
CA ASN A 107 6.43 7.04 -9.78
C ASN A 107 6.43 8.56 -9.56
N LYS A 108 6.65 8.99 -8.33
CA LYS A 108 6.81 10.38 -7.93
C LYS A 108 8.13 10.60 -7.20
N LYS A 109 8.63 11.83 -7.23
CA LYS A 109 9.80 12.30 -6.47
C LYS A 109 9.44 13.56 -5.68
N ARG A 110 10.15 13.79 -4.59
CA ARG A 110 10.04 14.98 -3.74
C ARG A 110 11.39 15.37 -3.17
N THR A 111 11.46 16.50 -2.54
CA THR A 111 12.59 16.89 -1.67
C THR A 111 12.23 16.66 -0.19
N ASP A 112 13.19 16.88 0.71
CA ASP A 112 12.91 16.87 2.16
C ASP A 112 12.29 18.18 2.66
N GLU A 113 12.23 19.22 1.82
CA GLU A 113 11.67 20.53 2.18
C GLU A 113 10.15 20.46 2.40
N SER A 114 9.44 19.66 1.57
CA SER A 114 7.99 19.52 1.65
C SER A 114 7.54 18.07 1.49
N LEU A 115 6.64 17.67 2.39
CA LEU A 115 5.96 16.37 2.30
C LEU A 115 4.86 16.36 1.23
N TYR A 116 4.33 17.52 0.86
CA TYR A 116 3.17 17.67 -0.01
C TYR A 116 3.49 18.18 -1.42
N GLN A 117 4.74 18.58 -1.65
CA GLN A 117 5.21 18.99 -2.98
C GLN A 117 5.98 17.84 -3.62
N PHE A 118 5.40 17.25 -4.67
CA PHE A 118 5.97 16.12 -5.38
C PHE A 118 5.78 16.29 -6.88
N TYR A 119 6.65 15.63 -7.64
CA TYR A 119 6.73 15.72 -9.09
C TYR A 119 6.68 14.31 -9.70
N PRO A 120 6.19 14.15 -10.94
CA PRO A 120 6.31 12.87 -11.66
C PRO A 120 7.76 12.41 -11.76
N CYS A 121 7.98 11.10 -11.71
CA CYS A 121 9.29 10.49 -11.83
C CYS A 121 9.20 9.21 -12.66
N GLU A 122 9.63 9.29 -13.92
CA GLU A 122 9.62 8.16 -14.86
C GLU A 122 10.96 7.43 -14.94
N GLY A 123 12.04 8.10 -14.57
CA GLY A 123 13.41 7.58 -14.61
C GLY A 123 14.06 7.44 -13.24
N ASP A 124 15.34 7.19 -13.24
CA ASP A 124 16.16 7.11 -12.03
C ASP A 124 16.33 8.50 -11.40
N ILE A 125 16.47 8.52 -10.07
CA ILE A 125 16.87 9.70 -9.31
C ILE A 125 18.33 9.46 -8.90
N ASN A 126 19.22 10.39 -9.26
CA ASN A 126 20.65 10.29 -8.98
C ASN A 126 21.10 11.33 -7.95
N ILE A 127 22.24 11.09 -7.33
CA ILE A 127 22.90 12.12 -6.54
C ILE A 127 23.22 13.31 -7.44
N GLY A 128 22.85 14.50 -7.01
CA GLY A 128 22.98 15.73 -7.80
C GLY A 128 21.71 16.14 -8.54
N ASP A 129 20.66 15.31 -8.57
CA ASP A 129 19.34 15.72 -9.06
C ASP A 129 18.68 16.65 -8.03
N ILE A 130 18.93 17.94 -8.21
CA ILE A 130 18.52 19.01 -7.30
C ILE A 130 17.24 19.66 -7.81
N ASP A 131 16.37 20.05 -6.89
CA ASP A 131 15.20 20.85 -7.21
C ASP A 131 15.64 22.24 -7.70
N PRO A 132 15.31 22.63 -8.95
CA PRO A 132 15.70 23.92 -9.51
C PRO A 132 15.19 25.12 -8.69
N GLU A 133 14.02 24.99 -8.06
CA GLU A 133 13.42 26.07 -7.25
C GLU A 133 14.13 26.22 -5.90
N SER A 134 14.85 25.21 -5.46
CA SER A 134 15.58 25.20 -4.17
C SER A 134 16.88 26.00 -4.16
N LYS A 135 17.27 26.62 -5.27
CA LYS A 135 18.57 27.32 -5.45
C LYS A 135 19.76 26.41 -5.14
N GLY A 136 19.69 25.14 -5.55
CA GLY A 136 20.76 24.15 -5.38
C GLY A 136 20.85 23.49 -4.02
N ARG A 137 19.83 23.62 -3.17
CA ARG A 137 19.87 23.14 -1.77
C ARG A 137 19.27 21.76 -1.56
N TRP A 138 18.22 21.39 -2.32
CA TRP A 138 17.41 20.21 -2.04
C TRP A 138 17.55 19.13 -3.08
N GLN A 139 18.16 18.01 -2.68
CA GLN A 139 18.25 16.78 -3.46
C GLN A 139 16.87 16.13 -3.58
N TYR A 140 16.50 15.65 -4.78
CA TYR A 140 15.34 14.80 -4.97
C TYR A 140 15.54 13.43 -4.36
N ARG A 141 14.47 12.89 -3.80
CA ARG A 141 14.34 11.52 -3.32
C ARG A 141 13.02 10.91 -3.82
N PRO A 142 12.85 9.57 -3.75
CA PRO A 142 11.55 8.95 -4.03
C PRO A 142 10.46 9.53 -3.11
N HIS A 143 9.26 9.72 -3.66
CA HIS A 143 8.08 10.11 -2.88
C HIS A 143 7.55 8.89 -2.10
N VAL A 144 8.35 8.41 -1.16
CA VAL A 144 8.07 7.25 -0.30
C VAL A 144 8.23 7.67 1.15
N VAL A 145 7.34 7.16 2.02
CA VAL A 145 7.41 7.36 3.46
C VAL A 145 8.46 6.42 4.05
N PHE A 146 9.47 6.99 4.71
CA PHE A 146 10.49 6.24 5.43
C PHE A 146 10.08 5.98 6.87
N PHE A 147 10.65 4.95 7.49
CA PHE A 147 10.52 4.78 8.94
C PHE A 147 11.02 6.03 9.67
N GLY A 148 10.16 6.55 10.56
CA GLY A 148 10.35 7.84 11.24
C GLY A 148 9.51 8.96 10.65
N GLU A 149 8.86 8.77 9.50
CA GLU A 149 7.91 9.71 8.91
C GLU A 149 6.46 9.25 9.15
N MET A 150 5.52 10.19 9.10
CA MET A 150 4.08 9.87 9.20
C MET A 150 3.53 9.43 7.85
N PRO A 151 2.66 8.41 7.82
CA PRO A 151 1.95 8.04 6.59
C PRO A 151 1.09 9.18 6.05
N TYR A 152 1.00 9.29 4.73
CA TYR A 152 0.04 10.17 4.06
C TYR A 152 -1.40 9.71 4.33
N ASN A 153 -2.35 10.62 4.22
CA ASN A 153 -3.80 10.35 4.27
C ASN A 153 -4.25 9.51 5.50
N TYR A 154 -3.45 9.53 6.60
CA TYR A 154 -3.71 8.66 7.75
C TYR A 154 -5.05 8.96 8.42
N ASP A 155 -5.34 10.22 8.75
CA ASP A 155 -6.57 10.59 9.45
C ASP A 155 -7.81 10.37 8.59
N GLU A 156 -7.74 10.68 7.30
CA GLU A 156 -8.79 10.38 6.33
C GLU A 156 -9.06 8.88 6.26
N SER A 157 -8.01 8.06 6.13
CA SER A 157 -8.12 6.61 6.08
C SER A 157 -8.72 6.03 7.36
N VAL A 158 -8.39 6.60 8.53
CA VAL A 158 -9.03 6.22 9.80
C VAL A 158 -10.52 6.55 9.79
N GLN A 159 -10.90 7.71 9.26
CA GLN A 159 -12.32 8.09 9.18
C GLN A 159 -13.08 7.18 8.22
N LEU A 160 -12.55 6.92 7.03
CA LEU A 160 -13.10 5.97 6.07
C LEU A 160 -13.31 4.58 6.68
N SER A 161 -12.35 4.10 7.48
CA SER A 161 -12.45 2.81 8.16
C SER A 161 -13.57 2.76 9.22
N LYS A 162 -13.92 3.89 9.81
CA LYS A 162 -15.07 3.99 10.73
C LYS A 162 -16.40 4.06 10.00
N ASP A 163 -16.42 4.65 8.81
CA ASP A 163 -17.65 4.98 8.08
C ASP A 163 -18.00 3.93 7.02
N CYS A 164 -17.12 2.98 6.71
CA CYS A 164 -17.40 1.93 5.75
C CYS A 164 -18.41 0.90 6.29
N ASN A 165 -19.20 0.35 5.38
CA ASN A 165 -20.12 -0.77 5.68
C ASN A 165 -19.37 -2.11 5.69
N VAL A 166 -18.39 -2.24 4.78
CA VAL A 166 -17.57 -3.44 4.59
C VAL A 166 -16.10 -3.04 4.56
N LEU A 167 -15.28 -3.78 5.29
CA LEU A 167 -13.81 -3.69 5.24
C LEU A 167 -13.26 -4.95 4.56
N VAL A 168 -12.39 -4.77 3.57
CA VAL A 168 -11.66 -5.86 2.91
C VAL A 168 -10.18 -5.67 3.14
N ILE A 169 -9.52 -6.62 3.80
CA ILE A 169 -8.08 -6.58 4.12
C ILE A 169 -7.37 -7.61 3.27
N ILE A 170 -6.36 -7.18 2.50
CA ILE A 170 -5.70 -8.03 1.50
C ILE A 170 -4.17 -7.95 1.65
N GLY A 171 -3.52 -9.12 1.79
CA GLY A 171 -2.08 -9.25 1.67
C GLY A 171 -1.27 -8.37 2.64
N THR A 172 -1.77 -8.18 3.85
CA THR A 172 -1.07 -7.43 4.89
C THR A 172 -1.17 -8.10 6.24
N SER A 173 -0.04 -8.22 6.91
CA SER A 173 0.02 -8.72 8.28
C SER A 173 -0.47 -7.72 9.34
N LEU A 174 -0.77 -6.47 8.94
CA LEU A 174 -1.20 -5.39 9.85
C LEU A 174 -0.23 -5.17 11.04
N GLN A 175 1.08 -5.35 10.84
CA GLN A 175 2.09 -5.15 11.89
C GLN A 175 2.75 -3.78 11.83
N VAL A 176 2.75 -3.12 10.66
CA VAL A 176 3.36 -1.79 10.49
C VAL A 176 2.45 -0.73 11.12
N SER A 177 2.93 -0.10 12.19
CA SER A 177 2.27 1.03 12.84
C SER A 177 2.78 2.34 12.23
N PRO A 178 1.93 3.38 12.08
CA PRO A 178 0.54 3.50 12.52
C PRO A 178 -0.50 2.93 11.54
N ALA A 179 -0.12 2.56 10.29
CA ALA A 179 -1.05 2.11 9.25
C ALA A 179 -1.98 0.97 9.69
N SER A 180 -1.47 0.01 10.48
CA SER A 180 -2.28 -1.10 11.02
C SER A 180 -3.45 -0.64 11.90
N ASN A 181 -3.39 0.55 12.49
CA ASN A 181 -4.47 1.08 13.32
C ASN A 181 -5.71 1.45 12.51
N ILE A 182 -5.55 1.73 11.20
CA ILE A 182 -6.68 2.03 10.32
C ILE A 182 -7.68 0.88 10.34
N ALA A 183 -7.22 -0.34 10.01
CA ALA A 183 -8.07 -1.52 10.04
C ALA A 183 -8.61 -1.83 11.45
N ARG A 184 -7.80 -1.63 12.50
CA ARG A 184 -8.22 -1.88 13.89
C ARG A 184 -9.28 -0.91 14.41
N LYS A 185 -9.44 0.27 13.82
CA LYS A 185 -10.43 1.27 14.21
C LYS A 185 -11.77 1.12 13.47
N THR A 186 -11.89 0.11 12.61
CA THR A 186 -13.12 -0.13 11.83
C THR A 186 -14.38 -0.25 12.70
N ARG A 187 -15.49 0.22 12.13
CA ARG A 187 -16.87 0.01 12.60
C ARG A 187 -17.72 -0.71 11.56
N ALA A 188 -17.07 -1.24 10.52
CA ALA A 188 -17.74 -2.02 9.49
C ALA A 188 -18.53 -3.18 10.11
N SER A 189 -19.71 -3.46 9.60
CA SER A 189 -20.49 -4.62 10.03
C SER A 189 -19.83 -5.93 9.63
N ARG A 190 -19.11 -5.94 8.51
CA ARG A 190 -18.40 -7.12 7.96
C ARG A 190 -16.97 -6.78 7.57
N THR A 191 -16.08 -7.72 7.89
CA THR A 191 -14.67 -7.65 7.49
C THR A 191 -14.26 -8.94 6.80
N PHE A 192 -13.71 -8.82 5.59
CA PHE A 192 -13.10 -9.92 4.85
C PHE A 192 -11.59 -9.81 4.95
N ILE A 193 -10.92 -10.93 5.24
CA ILE A 193 -9.45 -11.00 5.29
C ILE A 193 -9.00 -12.01 4.25
N ILE A 194 -8.17 -11.56 3.30
CA ILE A 194 -7.58 -12.39 2.25
C ILE A 194 -6.07 -12.37 2.46
N ASP A 195 -5.53 -13.45 2.97
CA ASP A 195 -4.11 -13.64 3.21
C ASP A 195 -3.84 -15.14 3.38
N PRO A 196 -2.82 -15.75 2.77
CA PRO A 196 -2.51 -17.17 2.97
C PRO A 196 -2.16 -17.51 4.42
N ASN A 197 -1.61 -16.56 5.18
CA ASN A 197 -1.21 -16.74 6.58
C ASN A 197 -1.67 -15.56 7.46
N PRO A 198 -2.98 -15.38 7.71
CA PRO A 198 -3.50 -14.25 8.45
C PRO A 198 -3.03 -14.27 9.91
N ASP A 199 -2.62 -13.11 10.44
CA ASP A 199 -2.19 -12.98 11.84
C ASP A 199 -3.35 -13.26 12.79
N LYS A 200 -3.23 -14.34 13.57
CA LYS A 200 -4.28 -14.82 14.50
C LYS A 200 -4.64 -13.79 15.57
N ASN A 201 -3.68 -12.98 16.04
CA ASN A 201 -3.93 -11.98 17.08
C ASN A 201 -4.76 -10.82 16.53
N ILE A 202 -4.47 -10.41 15.28
CA ILE A 202 -5.21 -9.35 14.60
C ILE A 202 -6.62 -9.83 14.28
N VAL A 203 -6.77 -11.04 13.74
CA VAL A 203 -8.08 -11.65 13.49
C VAL A 203 -8.91 -11.69 14.77
N ARG A 204 -8.32 -12.13 15.90
CA ARG A 204 -9.01 -12.15 17.20
C ARG A 204 -9.49 -10.75 17.61
N LYS A 205 -8.65 -9.72 17.46
CA LYS A 205 -9.01 -8.33 17.82
C LYS A 205 -10.13 -7.78 16.95
N LEU A 206 -10.13 -8.09 15.65
CA LEU A 206 -11.19 -7.66 14.74
C LEU A 206 -12.53 -8.35 15.04
N LYS A 207 -12.54 -9.63 15.39
CA LYS A 207 -13.75 -10.37 15.76
C LYS A 207 -14.54 -9.77 16.93
N TYR A 208 -13.93 -8.96 17.78
CA TYR A 208 -14.64 -8.21 18.81
C TYR A 208 -15.40 -6.98 18.29
N ARG A 209 -15.20 -6.60 17.02
CA ARG A 209 -15.73 -5.35 16.44
C ARG A 209 -16.63 -5.56 15.24
N THR A 210 -16.45 -6.64 14.51
CA THR A 210 -17.05 -6.88 13.21
C THR A 210 -17.21 -8.38 12.95
N GLU A 211 -18.15 -8.77 12.11
CA GLU A 211 -18.21 -10.13 11.58
C GLU A 211 -17.01 -10.37 10.67
N VAL A 212 -16.12 -11.31 11.02
CA VAL A 212 -14.89 -11.58 10.26
C VAL A 212 -15.00 -12.88 9.48
N LYS A 213 -14.82 -12.81 8.16
CA LYS A 213 -14.67 -13.96 7.27
C LYS A 213 -13.26 -14.00 6.68
N ILE A 214 -12.61 -15.16 6.76
CA ILE A 214 -11.22 -15.34 6.35
C ILE A 214 -11.17 -16.22 5.09
N PHE A 215 -10.37 -15.78 4.14
CA PHE A 215 -9.99 -16.54 2.94
C PHE A 215 -8.47 -16.74 3.03
N ALA A 216 -8.05 -17.93 3.45
CA ALA A 216 -6.63 -18.30 3.55
C ALA A 216 -6.07 -18.67 2.17
N GLU A 217 -6.05 -17.70 1.27
CA GLU A 217 -5.68 -17.83 -0.13
C GLU A 217 -4.81 -16.65 -0.58
N ASN A 218 -4.09 -16.84 -1.69
CA ASN A 218 -3.44 -15.74 -2.40
C ASN A 218 -4.48 -14.72 -2.91
N ALA A 219 -4.05 -13.49 -3.11
CA ALA A 219 -4.94 -12.39 -3.46
C ALA A 219 -5.67 -12.63 -4.79
N GLY A 220 -4.97 -13.10 -5.83
CA GLY A 220 -5.55 -13.37 -7.15
C GLY A 220 -6.69 -14.40 -7.15
N ASN A 221 -6.69 -15.30 -6.17
CA ASN A 221 -7.76 -16.30 -6.00
C ASN A 221 -8.85 -15.83 -5.03
N GLY A 222 -8.45 -15.25 -3.91
CA GLY A 222 -9.37 -14.91 -2.82
C GLY A 222 -10.18 -13.65 -3.09
N VAL A 223 -9.57 -12.61 -3.68
CA VAL A 223 -10.24 -11.32 -3.90
C VAL A 223 -11.41 -11.42 -4.88
N PRO A 224 -11.30 -12.07 -6.06
CA PRO A 224 -12.45 -12.24 -6.95
C PRO A 224 -13.65 -12.93 -6.28
N LYS A 225 -13.40 -13.93 -5.43
CA LYS A 225 -14.45 -14.64 -4.68
C LYS A 225 -15.15 -13.70 -3.69
N VAL A 226 -14.39 -12.88 -2.96
CA VAL A 226 -14.92 -11.91 -2.02
C VAL A 226 -15.70 -10.82 -2.73
N CYS A 227 -15.20 -10.27 -3.83
CA CYS A 227 -15.90 -9.26 -4.62
C CYS A 227 -17.25 -9.79 -5.15
N LYS A 228 -17.26 -11.02 -5.69
CA LYS A 228 -18.52 -11.68 -6.10
C LYS A 228 -19.48 -11.84 -4.94
N HIS A 229 -19.01 -12.30 -3.78
CA HIS A 229 -19.84 -12.43 -2.59
C HIS A 229 -20.43 -11.09 -2.12
N ILE A 230 -19.65 -9.99 -2.16
CA ILE A 230 -20.11 -8.66 -1.80
C ILE A 230 -21.23 -8.18 -2.74
N ILE A 231 -21.09 -8.41 -4.05
CA ILE A 231 -22.12 -8.06 -5.05
C ILE A 231 -23.43 -8.82 -4.77
N GLU A 232 -23.34 -10.09 -4.37
CA GLU A 232 -24.50 -10.92 -4.04
C GLU A 232 -25.23 -10.49 -2.75
N LEU A 233 -24.53 -9.88 -1.79
CA LEU A 233 -25.11 -9.37 -0.55
C LEU A 233 -26.08 -8.18 -0.77
N ASN A 234 -26.05 -7.56 -1.93
CA ASN A 234 -26.89 -6.41 -2.28
C ASN A 234 -28.12 -6.78 -3.12
N LYS A 235 -28.28 -8.06 -3.45
CA LYS A 235 -29.46 -8.59 -4.16
C LYS A 235 -30.50 -9.09 -3.15
#